data_3d687b3e3a46c203fc079e377e6a48a1
#
_entry.id   3d687b3e3a46c203fc079e377e6a48a1
#
_cell.length_a   1.000
_cell.length_b   1.000
_cell.length_c   1.000
_cell.angle_alpha   90.00
_cell.angle_beta   90.00
_cell.angle_gamma   90.00
#
_symmetry.space_group_name_H-M   'P 1'
#
loop_
_entity.id
_entity.type
_entity.pdbx_description
1 polymer ?
#
loop_
_entity_poly.entity_id
_entity_poly.type
_entity_poly.pdbx_seq_one_letter_code
_entity_poly.pdbx_strand_id
1 'polypeptide(L)'
;MLNIREYVKVQSLEEAYELNQKRTNKVIGGMLWMKMGSRNIQKAIDLSGLGLDKIEETEEEFRIGCMTTLRDLELHPGLEAYTGGAMKESLRHIVGVQFRNMATVGGSIFGRCGFADVLTLFLGLDTDVELYKGGIVPLSEFAWSKRDNDILVGLI
;
A
#
# COMPACT_ATOMS: atom_id res chain seq x y z
N MET A 1 4.16 -9.59 21.38
CA MET A 1 2.86 -8.99 21.06
C MET A 1 3.10 -7.57 20.57
N LEU A 2 2.43 -7.16 19.51
CA LEU A 2 2.46 -5.77 19.02
C LEU A 2 1.86 -4.84 20.10
N ASN A 3 2.56 -3.76 20.42
CA ASN A 3 2.12 -2.74 21.36
C ASN A 3 2.10 -1.37 20.67
N ILE A 4 0.95 -0.72 20.65
CA ILE A 4 0.75 0.63 20.10
C ILE A 4 0.33 1.53 21.25
N ARG A 5 1.11 2.60 21.50
CA ARG A 5 0.81 3.54 22.59
C ARG A 5 -0.22 4.59 22.21
N GLU A 6 -0.19 5.03 20.95
CA GLU A 6 -1.07 6.08 20.46
C GLU A 6 -1.51 5.78 19.03
N TYR A 7 -2.76 6.05 18.72
CA TYR A 7 -3.32 5.98 17.37
C TYR A 7 -3.65 7.40 16.90
N VAL A 8 -3.22 7.73 15.67
CA VAL A 8 -3.44 9.03 15.06
C VAL A 8 -4.02 8.84 13.67
N LYS A 9 -5.27 9.25 13.47
CA LYS A 9 -5.89 9.38 12.15
C LYS A 9 -5.55 10.77 11.63
N VAL A 10 -4.63 10.83 10.69
CA VAL A 10 -4.11 12.10 10.14
C VAL A 10 -5.11 12.77 9.22
N GLN A 11 -5.00 14.10 9.12
CA GLN A 11 -5.85 14.94 8.30
C GLN A 11 -5.16 15.39 6.99
N SER A 12 -3.84 15.16 6.86
CA SER A 12 -3.08 15.51 5.66
C SER A 12 -1.88 14.59 5.47
N LEU A 13 -1.36 14.55 4.23
CA LEU A 13 -0.10 13.87 3.90
C LEU A 13 1.10 14.52 4.59
N GLU A 14 1.06 15.84 4.79
CA GLU A 14 2.10 16.58 5.50
C GLU A 14 2.20 16.12 6.95
N GLU A 15 1.07 16.05 7.67
CA GLU A 15 1.02 15.54 9.04
C GLU A 15 1.53 14.09 9.11
N ALA A 16 1.10 13.23 8.16
CA ALA A 16 1.56 11.85 8.08
C ALA A 16 3.07 11.78 7.90
N TYR A 17 3.61 12.58 7.00
CA TYR A 17 5.05 12.64 6.72
C TYR A 17 5.84 13.08 7.94
N GLU A 18 5.46 14.18 8.58
CA GLU A 18 6.13 14.71 9.78
C GLU A 18 6.16 13.68 10.92
N LEU A 19 5.03 13.04 11.17
CA LEU A 19 4.92 11.99 12.18
C LEU A 19 5.80 10.78 11.86
N ASN A 20 5.90 10.41 10.57
CA ASN A 20 6.64 9.24 10.10
C ASN A 20 8.17 9.43 10.14
N GLN A 21 8.68 10.68 10.31
CA GLN A 21 10.12 10.93 10.45
C GLN A 21 10.68 10.31 11.75
N LYS A 22 9.85 10.07 12.75
CA LYS A 22 10.25 9.38 13.98
C LYS A 22 10.21 7.86 13.79
N ARG A 23 11.36 7.19 13.91
CA ARG A 23 11.49 5.73 13.70
C ARG A 23 10.56 4.88 14.58
N THR A 24 10.11 5.41 15.70
CA THR A 24 9.19 4.75 16.63
C THR A 24 7.73 4.82 16.18
N ASN A 25 7.42 5.69 15.23
CA ASN A 25 6.11 5.81 14.62
C ASN A 25 6.03 4.92 13.37
N LYS A 26 4.85 4.48 13.00
CA LYS A 26 4.63 3.65 11.80
C LYS A 26 3.32 4.00 11.13
N VAL A 27 3.39 4.18 9.82
CA VAL A 27 2.20 4.18 8.97
C VAL A 27 1.58 2.79 9.02
N ILE A 28 0.27 2.74 9.16
CA ILE A 28 -0.50 1.50 9.19
C ILE A 28 -1.47 1.42 8.00
N GLY A 29 -1.56 0.25 7.41
CA GLY A 29 -2.65 -0.16 6.53
C GLY A 29 -3.51 -1.20 7.25
N GLY A 30 -3.80 -2.34 6.62
CA GLY A 30 -4.58 -3.42 7.25
C GLY A 30 -3.92 -4.13 8.43
N MET A 31 -2.66 -3.83 8.73
CA MET A 31 -1.87 -4.35 9.87
C MET A 31 -1.70 -5.88 9.95
N LEU A 32 -2.06 -6.63 8.94
CA LEU A 32 -2.15 -8.10 8.99
C LEU A 32 -0.82 -8.77 9.33
N TRP A 33 0.27 -8.33 8.72
CA TRP A 33 1.62 -8.80 9.05
C TRP A 33 2.17 -8.11 10.30
N MET A 34 1.87 -6.83 10.47
CA MET A 34 2.40 -6.05 11.59
C MET A 34 1.93 -6.59 12.94
N LYS A 35 0.65 -7.00 13.05
CA LYS A 35 0.06 -7.54 14.29
C LYS A 35 0.65 -8.87 14.72
N MET A 36 1.27 -9.63 13.80
CA MET A 36 1.95 -10.89 14.11
C MET A 36 3.33 -10.67 14.76
N GLY A 37 3.85 -9.46 14.70
CA GLY A 37 5.15 -9.12 15.30
C GLY A 37 5.05 -8.73 16.78
N SER A 38 6.21 -8.39 17.35
CA SER A 38 6.37 -7.98 18.75
C SER A 38 6.93 -6.57 18.92
N ARG A 39 6.64 -5.69 17.95
CA ARG A 39 7.17 -4.33 17.96
C ARG A 39 6.44 -3.42 18.93
N ASN A 40 7.20 -2.48 19.50
CA ASN A 40 6.63 -1.34 20.23
C ASN A 40 6.56 -0.14 19.26
N ILE A 41 5.35 0.36 19.04
CA ILE A 41 5.06 1.51 18.19
C ILE A 41 4.58 2.64 19.08
N GLN A 42 5.22 3.82 18.93
CA GLN A 42 4.82 4.99 19.70
C GLN A 42 3.52 5.57 19.14
N LYS A 43 3.49 5.81 17.81
CA LYS A 43 2.27 6.26 17.12
C LYS A 43 1.99 5.38 15.91
N ALA A 44 0.78 4.87 15.82
CA ALA A 44 0.25 4.27 14.61
C ALA A 44 -0.42 5.38 13.79
N ILE A 45 0.09 5.62 12.58
CA ILE A 45 -0.34 6.68 11.68
C ILE A 45 -1.33 6.09 10.68
N ASP A 46 -2.58 6.48 10.77
CA ASP A 46 -3.65 5.98 9.89
C ASP A 46 -3.98 6.99 8.79
N LEU A 47 -3.84 6.55 7.54
CA LEU A 47 -4.11 7.34 6.33
C LEU A 47 -5.56 7.22 5.84
N SER A 48 -6.42 6.45 6.49
CA SER A 48 -7.78 6.15 6.02
C SER A 48 -8.70 7.38 5.90
N GLY A 49 -8.30 8.53 6.47
CA GLY A 49 -9.01 9.79 6.36
C GLY A 49 -8.69 10.61 5.11
N LEU A 50 -7.69 10.19 4.30
CA LEU A 50 -7.14 11.00 3.22
C LEU A 50 -7.74 10.67 1.83
N GLY A 51 -8.71 9.74 1.75
CA GLY A 51 -9.32 9.36 0.46
C GLY A 51 -8.40 8.56 -0.46
N LEU A 52 -7.38 7.89 0.10
CA LEU A 52 -6.39 7.09 -0.63
C LEU A 52 -6.82 5.62 -0.83
N ASP A 53 -8.11 5.34 -0.78
CA ASP A 53 -8.72 4.02 -0.86
C ASP A 53 -9.49 3.80 -2.17
N LYS A 54 -9.16 4.59 -3.21
CA LYS A 54 -9.88 4.57 -4.49
C LYS A 54 -8.98 4.05 -5.60
N ILE A 55 -9.64 3.52 -6.64
CA ILE A 55 -9.06 3.22 -7.94
C ILE A 55 -9.72 4.18 -8.93
N GLU A 56 -8.94 5.06 -9.52
CA GLU A 56 -9.37 5.95 -10.59
C GLU A 56 -8.89 5.38 -11.92
N GLU A 57 -9.79 5.23 -12.87
CA GLU A 57 -9.52 4.70 -14.21
C GLU A 57 -9.76 5.78 -15.25
N THR A 58 -8.79 5.98 -16.12
CA THR A 58 -8.87 6.84 -17.29
C THR A 58 -8.61 6.01 -18.56
N GLU A 59 -8.63 6.63 -19.73
CA GLU A 59 -8.26 5.96 -20.99
C GLU A 59 -6.77 5.61 -21.06
N GLU A 60 -5.93 6.27 -20.25
CA GLU A 60 -4.47 6.16 -20.31
C GLU A 60 -3.86 5.43 -19.12
N GLU A 61 -4.46 5.56 -17.93
CA GLU A 61 -3.87 5.05 -16.70
C GLU A 61 -4.89 4.67 -15.62
N PHE A 62 -4.43 3.85 -14.68
CA PHE A 62 -5.07 3.61 -13.39
C PHE A 62 -4.30 4.32 -12.29
N ARG A 63 -5.01 5.06 -11.42
CA ARG A 63 -4.45 5.61 -10.18
C ARG A 63 -5.02 4.84 -9.00
N ILE A 64 -4.16 4.13 -8.28
CA ILE A 64 -4.56 3.22 -7.22
C ILE A 64 -4.01 3.75 -5.90
N GLY A 65 -4.88 4.27 -5.04
CA GLY A 65 -4.48 4.79 -3.74
C GLY A 65 -3.88 3.72 -2.82
N CYS A 66 -2.94 4.10 -1.98
CA CYS A 66 -2.20 3.16 -1.13
C CYS A 66 -3.07 2.41 -0.10
N MET A 67 -4.23 2.96 0.24
CA MET A 67 -5.19 2.35 1.18
C MET A 67 -6.24 1.47 0.48
N THR A 68 -6.22 1.37 -0.86
CA THR A 68 -7.05 0.43 -1.63
C THR A 68 -6.80 -0.99 -1.14
N THR A 69 -7.85 -1.75 -0.91
CA THR A 69 -7.71 -3.13 -0.44
C THR A 69 -7.34 -4.08 -1.58
N LEU A 70 -6.71 -5.21 -1.25
CA LEU A 70 -6.46 -6.25 -2.24
C LEU A 70 -7.75 -6.83 -2.81
N ARG A 71 -8.85 -6.76 -2.05
CA ARG A 71 -10.15 -7.19 -2.53
C ARG A 71 -10.72 -6.24 -3.58
N ASP A 72 -10.53 -4.93 -3.42
CA ASP A 72 -10.96 -3.94 -4.41
C ASP A 72 -10.18 -4.14 -5.72
N LEU A 73 -8.87 -4.39 -5.66
CA LEU A 73 -8.08 -4.75 -6.84
C LEU A 73 -8.60 -6.02 -7.51
N GLU A 74 -8.85 -7.07 -6.73
CA GLU A 74 -9.32 -8.38 -7.22
C GLU A 74 -10.64 -8.28 -7.98
N LEU A 75 -11.51 -7.35 -7.58
CA LEU A 75 -12.85 -7.19 -8.13
C LEU A 75 -12.97 -6.09 -9.17
N HIS A 76 -11.92 -5.31 -9.42
CA HIS A 76 -11.99 -4.16 -10.31
C HIS A 76 -12.06 -4.60 -11.79
N PRO A 77 -13.18 -4.31 -12.50
CA PRO A 77 -13.39 -4.84 -13.85
C PRO A 77 -12.40 -4.29 -14.88
N GLY A 78 -12.00 -3.01 -14.76
CA GLY A 78 -11.02 -2.40 -15.64
C GLY A 78 -9.64 -3.03 -15.50
N LEU A 79 -9.18 -3.27 -14.27
CA LEU A 79 -7.90 -3.96 -14.01
C LEU A 79 -7.95 -5.43 -14.45
N GLU A 80 -9.08 -6.10 -14.29
CA GLU A 80 -9.26 -7.47 -14.79
C GLU A 80 -9.15 -7.52 -16.32
N ALA A 81 -9.82 -6.58 -17.01
CA ALA A 81 -9.77 -6.49 -18.46
C ALA A 81 -8.37 -6.13 -18.98
N TYR A 82 -7.74 -5.11 -18.38
CA TYR A 82 -6.41 -4.65 -18.76
C TYR A 82 -5.34 -5.73 -18.62
N THR A 83 -5.39 -6.49 -17.53
CA THR A 83 -4.41 -7.54 -17.23
C THR A 83 -4.78 -8.92 -17.80
N GLY A 84 -5.86 -9.04 -18.57
CA GLY A 84 -6.34 -10.33 -19.09
C GLY A 84 -6.66 -11.34 -17.99
N GLY A 85 -7.14 -10.86 -16.82
CA GLY A 85 -7.46 -11.66 -15.66
C GLY A 85 -6.31 -11.92 -14.70
N ALA A 86 -5.06 -11.53 -15.04
CA ALA A 86 -3.88 -11.80 -14.21
C ALA A 86 -3.98 -11.14 -12.82
N MET A 87 -4.57 -9.94 -12.72
CA MET A 87 -4.81 -9.26 -11.45
C MET A 87 -5.60 -10.14 -10.49
N LYS A 88 -6.76 -10.56 -10.90
CA LYS A 88 -7.63 -11.43 -10.10
C LYS A 88 -6.99 -12.77 -9.76
N GLU A 89 -6.35 -13.40 -10.74
CA GLU A 89 -5.72 -14.71 -10.55
C GLU A 89 -4.57 -14.65 -9.55
N SER A 90 -3.75 -13.61 -9.59
CA SER A 90 -2.64 -13.41 -8.65
C SER A 90 -3.12 -13.11 -7.22
N LEU A 91 -4.25 -12.44 -7.08
CA LEU A 91 -4.75 -12.00 -5.76
C LEU A 91 -5.63 -13.04 -5.07
N ARG A 92 -6.45 -13.79 -5.82
CA ARG A 92 -7.49 -14.67 -5.24
C ARG A 92 -6.96 -15.74 -4.28
N HIS A 93 -5.69 -16.12 -4.41
CA HIS A 93 -5.04 -17.12 -3.58
C HIS A 93 -4.30 -16.53 -2.37
N ILE A 94 -4.26 -15.20 -2.22
CA ILE A 94 -3.67 -14.56 -1.05
C ILE A 94 -4.59 -14.80 0.16
N VAL A 95 -4.25 -15.79 0.95
CA VAL A 95 -4.91 -16.25 2.17
C VAL A 95 -6.42 -16.49 1.96
N GLY A 96 -7.27 -15.51 2.26
CA GLY A 96 -8.71 -15.59 2.15
C GLY A 96 -9.35 -14.22 1.97
N VAL A 97 -10.67 -14.20 1.71
CA VAL A 97 -11.42 -12.96 1.44
C VAL A 97 -11.30 -11.97 2.61
N GLN A 98 -11.41 -12.45 3.85
CA GLN A 98 -11.30 -11.58 5.04
C GLN A 98 -9.94 -10.91 5.14
N PHE A 99 -8.87 -11.62 4.76
CA PHE A 99 -7.53 -11.07 4.71
C PHE A 99 -7.45 -9.98 3.63
N ARG A 100 -7.94 -10.25 2.42
CA ARG A 100 -7.89 -9.32 1.29
C ARG A 100 -8.77 -8.09 1.48
N ASN A 101 -9.85 -8.19 2.25
CA ASN A 101 -10.68 -7.04 2.64
C ASN A 101 -9.95 -6.05 3.56
N MET A 102 -8.86 -6.46 4.20
CA MET A 102 -8.09 -5.62 5.12
C MET A 102 -6.68 -5.28 4.60
N ALA A 103 -6.05 -6.20 3.87
CA ALA A 103 -4.73 -5.96 3.30
C ALA A 103 -4.80 -4.84 2.27
N THR A 104 -3.87 -3.89 2.34
CA THR A 104 -3.82 -2.74 1.44
C THR A 104 -2.69 -2.87 0.43
N VAL A 105 -2.88 -2.24 -0.72
CA VAL A 105 -1.86 -2.13 -1.77
C VAL A 105 -0.58 -1.51 -1.20
N GLY A 106 -0.70 -0.38 -0.51
CA GLY A 106 0.45 0.30 0.09
C GLY A 106 1.22 -0.57 1.06
N GLY A 107 0.54 -1.35 1.91
CA GLY A 107 1.18 -2.29 2.82
C GLY A 107 1.97 -3.38 2.10
N SER A 108 1.45 -3.87 0.97
CA SER A 108 2.10 -4.91 0.15
C SER A 108 3.30 -4.36 -0.62
N ILE A 109 3.18 -3.16 -1.21
CA ILE A 109 4.22 -2.54 -2.03
C ILE A 109 5.34 -1.94 -1.16
N PHE A 110 5.01 -1.14 -0.14
CA PHE A 110 6.00 -0.50 0.72
C PHE A 110 6.82 -1.52 1.52
N GLY A 111 6.23 -2.66 1.82
CA GLY A 111 6.90 -3.78 2.49
C GLY A 111 8.11 -4.31 1.73
N ARG A 112 8.14 -4.22 0.40
CA ARG A 112 9.20 -4.70 -0.50
C ARG A 112 9.63 -6.13 -0.17
N CYS A 113 8.64 -6.99 0.13
CA CYS A 113 8.92 -8.38 0.43
C CYS A 113 9.06 -9.16 -0.87
N GLY A 114 10.18 -9.88 -1.05
CA GLY A 114 10.46 -10.62 -2.29
C GLY A 114 9.50 -11.80 -2.57
N PHE A 115 8.63 -12.12 -1.63
CA PHE A 115 7.57 -13.13 -1.79
C PHE A 115 6.17 -12.50 -1.92
N ALA A 116 6.08 -11.18 -2.11
CA ALA A 116 4.80 -10.49 -2.21
C ALA A 116 4.23 -10.60 -3.63
N ASP A 117 3.19 -11.40 -3.82
CA ASP A 117 2.52 -11.59 -5.12
C ASP A 117 2.09 -10.26 -5.73
N VAL A 118 1.59 -9.35 -4.90
CA VAL A 118 1.18 -8.00 -5.33
C VAL A 118 2.35 -7.22 -5.93
N LEU A 119 3.50 -7.20 -5.26
CA LEU A 119 4.69 -6.51 -5.78
C LEU A 119 5.16 -7.15 -7.08
N THR A 120 5.19 -8.48 -7.15
CA THR A 120 5.60 -9.23 -8.34
C THR A 120 4.69 -8.93 -9.53
N LEU A 121 3.37 -8.91 -9.29
CA LEU A 121 2.40 -8.58 -10.32
C LEU A 121 2.63 -7.17 -10.89
N PHE A 122 2.71 -6.16 -10.03
CA PHE A 122 2.91 -4.78 -10.47
C PHE A 122 4.28 -4.52 -11.08
N LEU A 123 5.32 -5.28 -10.70
CA LEU A 123 6.62 -5.24 -11.39
C LEU A 123 6.57 -5.81 -12.82
N GLY A 124 5.57 -6.65 -13.12
CA GLY A 124 5.30 -7.14 -14.48
C GLY A 124 4.47 -6.20 -15.34
N LEU A 125 3.97 -5.12 -14.76
CA LEU A 125 3.23 -4.06 -15.43
C LEU A 125 4.09 -2.79 -15.51
N ASP A 126 3.71 -1.88 -16.40
CA ASP A 126 4.32 -0.54 -16.45
C ASP A 126 3.73 0.28 -15.29
N THR A 127 4.46 0.32 -14.19
CA THR A 127 3.94 0.86 -12.92
C THR A 127 4.93 1.82 -12.30
N ASP A 128 4.43 2.98 -11.91
CA ASP A 128 5.11 3.96 -11.09
C ASP A 128 4.52 3.98 -9.67
N VAL A 129 5.32 4.42 -8.70
CA VAL A 129 4.86 4.74 -7.35
C VAL A 129 4.86 6.26 -7.16
N GLU A 130 3.80 6.76 -6.55
CA GLU A 130 3.72 8.15 -6.12
C GLU A 130 4.09 8.25 -4.65
N LEU A 131 5.15 9.02 -4.36
CA LEU A 131 5.65 9.31 -3.01
C LEU A 131 5.37 10.77 -2.67
N TYR A 132 5.04 11.05 -1.42
CA TYR A 132 4.66 12.41 -1.01
C TYR A 132 5.78 13.44 -1.22
N LYS A 133 7.02 13.13 -0.86
CA LYS A 133 8.18 14.00 -1.08
C LYS A 133 9.03 13.54 -2.27
N GLY A 134 9.12 12.24 -2.49
CA GLY A 134 9.93 11.65 -3.54
C GLY A 134 9.36 11.80 -4.94
N GLY A 135 8.08 12.21 -5.07
CA GLY A 135 7.41 12.33 -6.38
C GLY A 135 7.12 10.97 -7.00
N ILE A 136 7.03 10.96 -8.34
CA ILE A 136 6.73 9.75 -9.11
C ILE A 136 8.05 9.08 -9.48
N VAL A 137 8.18 7.79 -9.16
CA VAL A 137 9.36 6.98 -9.47
C VAL A 137 8.92 5.60 -9.98
N PRO A 138 9.66 4.99 -10.93
CA PRO A 138 9.37 3.64 -11.40
C PRO A 138 9.34 2.63 -10.25
N LEU A 139 8.34 1.76 -10.25
CA LEU A 139 8.23 0.71 -9.22
C LEU A 139 9.47 -0.19 -9.19
N SER A 140 10.09 -0.45 -10.34
CA SER A 140 11.33 -1.21 -10.46
C SER A 140 12.48 -0.56 -9.68
N GLU A 141 12.60 0.77 -9.69
CA GLU A 141 13.62 1.49 -8.91
C GLU A 141 13.23 1.52 -7.43
N PHE A 142 11.97 1.82 -7.12
CA PHE A 142 11.45 1.84 -5.76
C PHE A 142 11.67 0.51 -5.04
N ALA A 143 11.42 -0.61 -5.71
CA ALA A 143 11.53 -1.95 -5.12
C ALA A 143 12.94 -2.26 -4.59
N TRP A 144 13.98 -1.74 -5.22
CA TRP A 144 15.39 -1.95 -4.83
C TRP A 144 15.99 -0.80 -4.02
N SER A 145 15.28 0.32 -3.90
CA SER A 145 15.77 1.47 -3.12
C SER A 145 15.79 1.17 -1.62
N LYS A 146 16.60 1.93 -0.88
CA LYS A 146 16.55 1.87 0.58
C LYS A 146 15.20 2.38 1.07
N ARG A 147 14.66 1.71 2.09
CA ARG A 147 13.46 2.19 2.79
C ARG A 147 13.79 3.50 3.48
N ASP A 148 13.01 4.51 3.18
CA ASP A 148 13.00 5.80 3.84
C ASP A 148 11.75 5.97 4.71
N ASN A 149 11.50 7.18 5.16
CA ASN A 149 10.34 7.54 5.96
C ASN A 149 9.34 8.38 5.14
N ASP A 150 9.38 8.30 3.80
CA ASP A 150 8.38 8.94 2.96
C ASP A 150 7.02 8.23 3.06
N ILE A 151 5.99 8.84 2.52
CA ILE A 151 4.64 8.30 2.46
C ILE A 151 4.38 7.83 1.03
N LEU A 152 4.06 6.56 0.87
CA LEU A 152 3.54 6.03 -0.38
C LEU A 152 2.08 6.49 -0.51
N VAL A 153 1.80 7.26 -1.55
CA VAL A 153 0.46 7.81 -1.83
C VAL A 153 -0.35 6.82 -2.67
N GLY A 154 0.26 6.28 -3.71
CA GLY A 154 -0.41 5.33 -4.60
C GLY A 154 0.50 4.73 -5.65
N LEU A 155 -0.14 4.02 -6.58
CA LEU A 155 0.45 3.48 -7.82
C LEU A 155 -0.21 4.14 -9.02
N ILE A 156 0.55 4.28 -10.09
CA ILE A 156 0.09 4.77 -11.40
C ILE A 156 0.46 3.73 -12.44
#